data_8986760c1bf35575fd197de9232524b8
#
_entry.id   8986760c1bf35575fd197de9232524b8
#
_cell.length_a   1.000
_cell.length_b   1.000
_cell.length_c   1.000
_cell.angle_alpha   90.00
_cell.angle_beta   90.00
_cell.angle_gamma   90.00
#
_symmetry.space_group_name_H-M   'P 1'
#
loop_
_entity.id
_entity.type
_entity.pdbx_description
1 polymer ?
#
loop_
_entity_poly.entity_id
_entity_poly.type
_entity_poly.pdbx_seq_one_letter_code
_entity_poly.pdbx_strand_id
1 'polypeptide(L)'
;MMNWKVVLAILTCNILFMSFSYTMLIPFLPLYLTDELGVLPGDVHLWSGIVFSSTFLVSTIMAPIWGKLADAHGKKPMAIRSCLFLSLSYFCGGLVTSPEQLTLMRLLQGFAYGLWPMDLAIMTLYAPEEKLGFCLGTMQGVMTAGSVLGPLLGGILSDLFGMRFSFFIAAFFLFLNGLMFIFFIKEPPDPGKDDARKEHHLTQLDVLRQPLLRNMLLCGALIQMVIFILQPVLSTYITSLAGDIPNLTLTTGFVISLSGVSGAIAAPLWGKAGQKKGFIRILTISIFVTGIGEALQGLPSTLAAFSLTQFTIGLCFSGINPALNAIMAQHTPPDFKGRIYGLLFTAQQLGSMAGPLLGGILATWWGMKSIFFVMSVILLAASFWLYYTYHNRDPKPVWF
;
A
#
# COMPACT_ATOMS: atom_id res chain seq x y z
N MET A 1 3.72 -6.87 32.68
CA MET A 1 3.46 -6.58 31.26
C MET A 1 2.85 -5.19 31.14
N MET A 2 3.17 -4.44 30.09
CA MET A 2 2.46 -3.17 29.79
C MET A 2 0.99 -3.45 29.47
N ASN A 3 0.12 -2.48 29.79
CA ASN A 3 -1.29 -2.60 29.45
C ASN A 3 -1.45 -2.57 27.92
N TRP A 4 -2.15 -3.56 27.35
CA TRP A 4 -2.38 -3.67 25.90
C TRP A 4 -3.03 -2.42 25.30
N LYS A 5 -3.88 -1.68 26.05
CA LYS A 5 -4.48 -0.43 25.61
C LYS A 5 -3.45 0.67 25.38
N VAL A 6 -2.44 0.75 26.25
CA VAL A 6 -1.33 1.72 26.10
C VAL A 6 -0.47 1.36 24.89
N VAL A 7 -0.17 0.07 24.72
CA VAL A 7 0.58 -0.41 23.54
C VAL A 7 -0.18 -0.13 22.27
N LEU A 8 -1.49 -0.40 22.23
CA LEU A 8 -2.34 -0.07 21.10
C LEU A 8 -2.29 1.44 20.76
N ALA A 9 -2.40 2.31 21.75
CA ALA A 9 -2.33 3.75 21.54
C ALA A 9 -0.97 4.19 20.97
N ILE A 10 0.14 3.63 21.47
CA ILE A 10 1.48 3.94 20.96
C ILE A 10 1.63 3.44 19.52
N LEU A 11 1.25 2.19 19.23
CA LEU A 11 1.36 1.63 17.89
C LEU A 11 0.44 2.32 16.88
N THR A 12 -0.77 2.73 17.26
CA THR A 12 -1.66 3.50 16.39
C THR A 12 -1.08 4.88 16.08
N CYS A 13 -0.44 5.54 17.05
CA CYS A 13 0.27 6.80 16.82
C CYS A 13 1.46 6.60 15.84
N ASN A 14 2.26 5.54 16.04
CA ASN A 14 3.34 5.18 15.13
C ASN A 14 2.86 4.94 13.71
N ILE A 15 1.78 4.18 13.56
CA ILE A 15 1.18 3.86 12.25
C ILE A 15 0.66 5.11 11.57
N LEU A 16 0.04 6.03 12.32
CA LEU A 16 -0.42 7.30 11.77
C LEU A 16 0.75 8.10 11.20
N PHE A 17 1.83 8.28 11.96
CA PHE A 17 3.02 9.00 11.51
C PHE A 17 3.71 8.31 10.34
N MET A 18 3.81 6.97 10.37
CA MET A 18 4.37 6.19 9.27
C MET A 18 3.55 6.36 7.99
N SER A 19 2.23 6.14 8.08
CA SER A 19 1.34 6.21 6.92
C SER A 19 1.29 7.63 6.35
N PHE A 20 1.20 8.63 7.20
CA PHE A 20 1.29 10.04 6.83
C PHE A 20 2.60 10.35 6.11
N SER A 21 3.76 10.04 6.72
CA SER A 21 5.09 10.32 6.14
C SER A 21 5.28 9.63 4.79
N TYR A 22 4.78 8.41 4.64
CA TYR A 22 4.88 7.66 3.40
C TYR A 22 4.02 8.25 2.29
N THR A 23 2.77 8.61 2.59
CA THR A 23 1.79 9.00 1.56
C THR A 23 1.83 10.48 1.20
N MET A 24 2.36 11.35 2.09
CA MET A 24 2.41 12.79 1.84
C MET A 24 3.32 13.19 0.67
N LEU A 25 4.35 12.40 0.36
CA LEU A 25 5.32 12.72 -0.70
C LEU A 25 5.07 11.97 -2.00
N ILE A 26 4.38 10.80 -1.93
CA ILE A 26 4.18 9.95 -3.09
C ILE A 26 3.54 10.69 -4.26
N PRO A 27 2.42 11.42 -4.09
CA PRO A 27 1.75 12.06 -5.21
C PRO A 27 2.55 13.19 -5.85
N PHE A 28 3.45 13.80 -5.10
CA PHE A 28 4.21 14.98 -5.55
C PHE A 28 5.59 14.64 -6.10
N LEU A 29 5.97 13.36 -6.11
CA LEU A 29 7.27 12.93 -6.59
C LEU A 29 7.55 13.30 -8.06
N PRO A 30 6.59 13.17 -9.01
CA PRO A 30 6.80 13.65 -10.37
C PRO A 30 7.05 15.16 -10.45
N LEU A 31 6.35 15.95 -9.66
CA LEU A 31 6.56 17.41 -9.56
C LEU A 31 7.93 17.73 -8.93
N TYR A 32 8.34 16.96 -7.93
CA TYR A 32 9.67 17.11 -7.33
C TYR A 32 10.79 16.84 -8.33
N LEU A 33 10.62 15.86 -9.23
CA LEU A 33 11.56 15.56 -10.30
C LEU A 33 11.69 16.71 -11.31
N THR A 34 10.57 17.35 -11.69
CA THR A 34 10.60 18.49 -12.64
C THR A 34 11.08 19.77 -11.98
N ASP A 35 10.47 20.15 -10.87
CA ASP A 35 10.61 21.51 -10.30
C ASP A 35 11.89 21.66 -9.48
N GLU A 36 12.32 20.59 -8.77
CA GLU A 36 13.46 20.64 -7.86
C GLU A 36 14.72 19.97 -8.44
N LEU A 37 14.55 18.92 -9.26
CA LEU A 37 15.68 18.15 -9.81
C LEU A 37 15.92 18.41 -11.30
N GLY A 38 15.09 19.24 -11.95
CA GLY A 38 15.31 19.70 -13.33
C GLY A 38 15.16 18.61 -14.40
N VAL A 39 14.39 17.55 -14.12
CA VAL A 39 14.12 16.50 -15.09
C VAL A 39 13.24 17.06 -16.22
N LEU A 40 13.61 16.76 -17.46
CA LEU A 40 12.87 17.22 -18.63
C LEU A 40 11.44 16.64 -18.64
N PRO A 41 10.43 17.42 -19.08
CA PRO A 41 9.03 16.95 -19.11
C PRO A 41 8.80 15.64 -19.88
N GLY A 42 9.63 15.35 -20.90
CA GLY A 42 9.59 14.11 -21.67
C GLY A 42 10.01 12.87 -20.88
N ASP A 43 10.88 13.02 -19.89
CA ASP A 43 11.49 11.91 -19.14
C ASP A 43 10.91 11.74 -17.73
N VAL A 44 10.08 12.69 -17.27
CA VAL A 44 9.57 12.70 -15.88
C VAL A 44 8.78 11.45 -15.52
N HIS A 45 7.99 10.92 -16.44
CA HIS A 45 7.17 9.73 -16.18
C HIS A 45 8.04 8.47 -16.07
N LEU A 46 9.06 8.35 -16.92
CA LEU A 46 10.00 7.25 -16.87
C LEU A 46 10.83 7.30 -15.57
N TRP A 47 11.39 8.45 -15.23
CA TRP A 47 12.11 8.64 -13.97
C TRP A 47 11.22 8.37 -12.75
N SER A 48 9.98 8.86 -12.76
CA SER A 48 9.02 8.57 -11.69
C SER A 48 8.78 7.06 -11.56
N GLY A 49 8.60 6.36 -12.68
CA GLY A 49 8.43 4.90 -12.69
C GLY A 49 9.64 4.18 -12.08
N ILE A 50 10.87 4.56 -12.45
CA ILE A 50 12.11 3.99 -11.91
C ILE A 50 12.23 4.25 -10.41
N VAL A 51 12.04 5.50 -9.99
CA VAL A 51 12.16 5.94 -8.59
C VAL A 51 11.16 5.21 -7.69
N PHE A 52 9.88 5.09 -8.10
CA PHE A 52 8.88 4.34 -7.34
C PHE A 52 9.20 2.85 -7.27
N SER A 53 9.52 2.23 -8.40
CA SER A 53 9.77 0.78 -8.48
C SER A 53 11.01 0.36 -7.71
N SER A 54 12.02 1.22 -7.60
CA SER A 54 13.26 0.96 -6.88
C SER A 54 13.02 0.59 -5.41
N THR A 55 12.08 1.27 -4.73
CA THR A 55 11.71 0.96 -3.35
C THR A 55 11.12 -0.45 -3.23
N PHE A 56 10.18 -0.78 -4.11
CA PHE A 56 9.50 -2.08 -4.06
C PHE A 56 10.41 -3.24 -4.48
N LEU A 57 11.33 -3.01 -5.41
CA LEU A 57 12.35 -4.00 -5.80
C LEU A 57 13.16 -4.46 -4.58
N VAL A 58 13.74 -3.51 -3.85
CA VAL A 58 14.57 -3.84 -2.68
C VAL A 58 13.71 -4.37 -1.54
N SER A 59 12.52 -3.81 -1.29
CA SER A 59 11.64 -4.30 -0.22
C SER A 59 11.18 -5.74 -0.44
N THR A 60 10.93 -6.14 -1.69
CA THR A 60 10.57 -7.53 -2.03
C THR A 60 11.68 -8.51 -1.66
N ILE A 61 12.94 -8.14 -1.94
CA ILE A 61 14.11 -8.97 -1.62
C ILE A 61 14.37 -8.99 -0.11
N MET A 62 14.23 -7.84 0.55
CA MET A 62 14.60 -7.68 1.96
C MET A 62 13.52 -8.15 2.94
N ALA A 63 12.24 -8.14 2.57
CA ALA A 63 11.15 -8.50 3.47
C ALA A 63 11.30 -9.89 4.12
N PRO A 64 11.61 -10.99 3.39
CA PRO A 64 11.82 -12.29 4.01
C PRO A 64 13.08 -12.35 4.90
N ILE A 65 14.12 -11.57 4.57
CA ILE A 65 15.34 -11.49 5.37
C ILE A 65 15.04 -10.84 6.72
N TRP A 66 14.37 -9.69 6.69
CA TRP A 66 13.99 -8.96 7.90
C TRP A 66 12.97 -9.72 8.75
N GLY A 67 12.05 -10.46 8.13
CA GLY A 67 11.14 -11.35 8.84
C GLY A 67 11.90 -12.40 9.67
N LYS A 68 12.84 -13.11 9.06
CA LYS A 68 13.69 -14.09 9.74
C LYS A 68 14.52 -13.46 10.87
N LEU A 69 15.08 -12.27 10.65
CA LEU A 69 15.82 -11.55 11.68
C LEU A 69 14.92 -11.11 12.84
N ALA A 70 13.70 -10.71 12.57
CA ALA A 70 12.72 -10.35 13.59
C ALA A 70 12.35 -11.54 14.50
N ASP A 71 12.22 -12.73 13.91
CA ASP A 71 11.95 -13.95 14.66
C ASP A 71 13.18 -14.37 15.52
N ALA A 72 14.40 -14.12 15.04
CA ALA A 72 15.63 -14.47 15.75
C ALA A 72 16.00 -13.46 16.85
N HIS A 73 15.93 -12.16 16.56
CA HIS A 73 16.46 -11.08 17.42
C HIS A 73 15.37 -10.25 18.13
N GLY A 74 14.11 -10.48 17.81
CA GLY A 74 12.96 -9.74 18.34
C GLY A 74 12.40 -8.71 17.36
N LYS A 75 11.15 -8.37 17.58
CA LYS A 75 10.37 -7.49 16.71
C LYS A 75 10.67 -6.01 16.95
N LYS A 76 10.90 -5.64 18.23
CA LYS A 76 11.24 -4.26 18.62
C LYS A 76 12.53 -3.74 17.98
N PRO A 77 13.69 -4.45 18.03
CA PRO A 77 14.90 -3.99 17.35
C PRO A 77 14.71 -3.80 15.84
N MET A 78 13.91 -4.66 15.20
CA MET A 78 13.62 -4.53 13.78
C MET A 78 12.73 -3.33 13.46
N ALA A 79 11.75 -3.00 14.33
CA ALA A 79 10.95 -1.80 14.21
C ALA A 79 11.81 -0.53 14.36
N ILE A 80 12.69 -0.48 15.38
CA ILE A 80 13.62 0.65 15.59
C ILE A 80 14.53 0.82 14.36
N ARG A 81 15.13 -0.25 13.86
CA ARG A 81 15.92 -0.23 12.63
C ARG A 81 15.15 0.38 11.47
N SER A 82 13.91 -0.10 11.22
CA SER A 82 13.06 0.40 10.13
C SER A 82 12.80 1.90 10.28
N CYS A 83 12.43 2.37 11.47
CA CYS A 83 12.20 3.79 11.72
C CYS A 83 13.43 4.65 11.45
N LEU A 84 14.60 4.24 11.94
CA LEU A 84 15.83 5.02 11.81
C LEU A 84 16.33 5.07 10.37
N PHE A 85 16.34 3.94 9.64
CA PHE A 85 16.74 3.93 8.25
C PHE A 85 15.73 4.63 7.34
N LEU A 86 14.42 4.52 7.61
CA LEU A 86 13.40 5.31 6.91
C LEU A 86 13.60 6.80 7.16
N SER A 87 13.78 7.21 8.42
CA SER A 87 14.05 8.61 8.78
C SER A 87 15.27 9.14 8.05
N LEU A 88 16.39 8.39 8.08
CA LEU A 88 17.61 8.76 7.36
C LEU A 88 17.38 8.89 5.86
N SER A 89 16.65 7.95 5.25
CA SER A 89 16.38 7.99 3.81
C SER A 89 15.52 9.19 3.42
N TYR A 90 14.49 9.53 4.21
CA TYR A 90 13.68 10.74 3.97
C TYR A 90 14.50 12.02 4.18
N PHE A 91 15.34 12.06 5.20
CA PHE A 91 16.25 13.20 5.42
C PHE A 91 17.18 13.40 4.21
N CYS A 92 17.82 12.33 3.72
CA CYS A 92 18.61 12.37 2.49
C CYS A 92 17.77 12.83 1.29
N GLY A 93 16.50 12.42 1.20
CA GLY A 93 15.58 12.81 0.13
C GLY A 93 15.34 14.32 0.01
N GLY A 94 15.43 15.06 1.12
CA GLY A 94 15.37 16.53 1.13
C GLY A 94 16.67 17.20 0.64
N LEU A 95 17.77 16.46 0.59
CA LEU A 95 19.11 16.97 0.20
C LEU A 95 19.52 16.59 -1.22
N VAL A 96 18.80 15.70 -1.89
CA VAL A 96 19.17 15.25 -3.24
C VAL A 96 19.08 16.38 -4.26
N THR A 97 19.97 16.31 -5.25
CA THR A 97 20.09 17.31 -6.33
C THR A 97 19.99 16.67 -7.73
N SER A 98 19.84 15.34 -7.80
CA SER A 98 19.67 14.64 -9.06
C SER A 98 18.69 13.46 -8.94
N PRO A 99 18.05 13.02 -10.05
CA PRO A 99 17.13 11.88 -10.03
C PRO A 99 17.81 10.55 -9.68
N GLU A 100 19.10 10.39 -9.97
CA GLU A 100 19.88 9.21 -9.58
C GLU A 100 20.05 9.14 -8.06
N GLN A 101 20.39 10.28 -7.42
CA GLN A 101 20.47 10.35 -5.95
C GLN A 101 19.12 10.04 -5.30
N LEU A 102 18.02 10.54 -5.89
CA LEU A 102 16.67 10.21 -5.43
C LEU A 102 16.37 8.71 -5.56
N THR A 103 16.80 8.09 -6.65
CA THR A 103 16.68 6.64 -6.84
C THR A 103 17.46 5.87 -5.79
N LEU A 104 18.69 6.28 -5.47
CA LEU A 104 19.51 5.67 -4.42
C LEU A 104 18.82 5.79 -3.04
N MET A 105 18.24 6.95 -2.73
CA MET A 105 17.46 7.14 -1.52
C MET A 105 16.25 6.18 -1.47
N ARG A 106 15.56 5.97 -2.59
CA ARG A 106 14.45 5.03 -2.69
C ARG A 106 14.87 3.57 -2.50
N LEU A 107 16.06 3.19 -2.99
CA LEU A 107 16.64 1.87 -2.69
C LEU A 107 16.88 1.70 -1.19
N LEU A 108 17.40 2.75 -0.52
CA LEU A 108 17.56 2.75 0.94
C LEU A 108 16.21 2.64 1.68
N GLN A 109 15.14 3.28 1.19
CA GLN A 109 13.79 3.09 1.74
C GLN A 109 13.32 1.64 1.60
N GLY A 110 13.55 1.00 0.46
CA GLY A 110 13.23 -0.41 0.25
C GLY A 110 13.98 -1.32 1.23
N PHE A 111 15.27 -1.05 1.48
CA PHE A 111 16.07 -1.75 2.49
C PHE A 111 15.52 -1.54 3.91
N ALA A 112 15.07 -0.35 4.23
CA ALA A 112 14.51 -0.01 5.53
C ALA A 112 13.11 -0.60 5.78
N TYR A 113 12.44 -1.11 4.76
CA TYR A 113 11.05 -1.57 4.82
C TYR A 113 10.82 -2.63 5.91
N GLY A 114 9.58 -2.68 6.42
CA GLY A 114 9.16 -3.71 7.38
C GLY A 114 8.53 -3.18 8.67
N LEU A 115 8.33 -1.86 8.81
CA LEU A 115 7.76 -1.28 10.04
C LEU A 115 6.33 -1.78 10.30
N TRP A 116 5.45 -1.74 9.30
CA TRP A 116 4.06 -2.20 9.42
C TRP A 116 3.91 -3.66 9.90
N PRO A 117 4.60 -4.65 9.32
CA PRO A 117 4.56 -6.02 9.84
C PRO A 117 5.06 -6.13 11.28
N MET A 118 6.03 -5.33 11.69
CA MET A 118 6.54 -5.33 13.06
C MET A 118 5.52 -4.76 14.05
N ASP A 119 4.83 -3.66 13.68
CA ASP A 119 3.74 -3.09 14.47
C ASP A 119 2.64 -4.12 14.73
N LEU A 120 2.19 -4.82 13.68
CA LEU A 120 1.19 -5.89 13.80
C LEU A 120 1.69 -7.03 14.70
N ALA A 121 2.93 -7.49 14.47
CA ALA A 121 3.52 -8.57 15.23
C ALA A 121 3.71 -8.22 16.72
N ILE A 122 4.09 -6.98 17.04
CA ILE A 122 4.18 -6.52 18.43
C ILE A 122 2.79 -6.49 19.06
N MET A 123 1.75 -6.01 18.34
CA MET A 123 0.40 -5.97 18.90
C MET A 123 -0.13 -7.38 19.24
N THR A 124 0.19 -8.39 18.44
CA THR A 124 -0.24 -9.78 18.72
C THR A 124 0.37 -10.35 20.02
N LEU A 125 1.53 -9.86 20.47
CA LEU A 125 2.15 -10.27 21.73
C LEU A 125 1.48 -9.65 22.98
N TYR A 126 0.74 -8.56 22.81
CA TYR A 126 0.11 -7.81 23.90
C TYR A 126 -1.41 -7.95 23.97
N ALA A 127 -2.04 -8.11 22.84
CA ALA A 127 -3.51 -8.15 22.78
C ALA A 127 -4.07 -9.45 23.34
N PRO A 128 -5.09 -9.40 24.23
CA PRO A 128 -5.85 -10.58 24.57
C PRO A 128 -6.52 -11.17 23.29
N GLU A 129 -6.64 -12.49 23.19
CA GLU A 129 -7.22 -13.17 22.02
C GLU A 129 -8.58 -12.59 21.62
N GLU A 130 -9.45 -12.35 22.62
CA GLU A 130 -10.79 -11.77 22.41
C GLU A 130 -10.77 -10.35 21.85
N LYS A 131 -9.70 -9.59 22.04
CA LYS A 131 -9.56 -8.19 21.61
C LYS A 131 -8.62 -8.01 20.42
N LEU A 132 -7.95 -9.07 19.99
CA LEU A 132 -6.97 -9.01 18.91
C LEU A 132 -7.59 -8.44 17.62
N GLY A 133 -8.78 -8.90 17.24
CA GLY A 133 -9.49 -8.39 16.06
C GLY A 133 -9.80 -6.89 16.13
N PHE A 134 -10.20 -6.41 17.32
CA PHE A 134 -10.42 -4.98 17.57
C PHE A 134 -9.11 -4.17 17.42
N CYS A 135 -8.02 -4.67 18.01
CA CYS A 135 -6.72 -4.00 17.95
C CYS A 135 -6.21 -3.87 16.51
N LEU A 136 -6.18 -4.99 15.77
CA LEU A 136 -5.74 -5.01 14.37
C LEU A 136 -6.63 -4.16 13.47
N GLY A 137 -7.94 -4.19 13.69
CA GLY A 137 -8.91 -3.36 12.98
C GLY A 137 -8.69 -1.86 13.22
N THR A 138 -8.41 -1.47 14.48
CA THR A 138 -8.08 -0.08 14.85
C THR A 138 -6.80 0.38 14.17
N MET A 139 -5.74 -0.44 14.19
CA MET A 139 -4.47 -0.15 13.53
C MET A 139 -4.64 0.02 12.02
N GLN A 140 -5.41 -0.86 11.38
CA GLN A 140 -5.72 -0.75 9.95
C GLN A 140 -6.54 0.51 9.63
N GLY A 141 -7.51 0.86 10.48
CA GLY A 141 -8.31 2.09 10.33
C GLY A 141 -7.43 3.34 10.39
N VAL A 142 -6.49 3.40 11.35
CA VAL A 142 -5.55 4.52 11.48
C VAL A 142 -4.57 4.58 10.31
N MET A 143 -4.11 3.44 9.81
CA MET A 143 -3.29 3.38 8.59
C MET A 143 -4.02 3.97 7.39
N THR A 144 -5.30 3.61 7.22
CA THR A 144 -6.15 4.17 6.16
C THR A 144 -6.36 5.68 6.34
N ALA A 145 -6.64 6.14 7.57
CA ALA A 145 -6.77 7.56 7.85
C ALA A 145 -5.49 8.35 7.51
N GLY A 146 -4.32 7.82 7.90
CA GLY A 146 -3.02 8.42 7.55
C GLY A 146 -2.78 8.48 6.05
N SER A 147 -3.17 7.44 5.30
CA SER A 147 -3.01 7.41 3.84
C SER A 147 -3.94 8.40 3.11
N VAL A 148 -5.09 8.72 3.68
CA VAL A 148 -6.00 9.73 3.14
C VAL A 148 -5.54 11.15 3.49
N LEU A 149 -5.09 11.36 4.73
CA LEU A 149 -4.64 12.67 5.20
C LEU A 149 -3.27 13.06 4.63
N GLY A 150 -2.42 12.07 4.33
CA GLY A 150 -1.06 12.31 3.86
C GLY A 150 -0.96 13.18 2.63
N PRO A 151 -1.62 12.87 1.50
CA PRO A 151 -1.59 13.70 0.30
C PRO A 151 -2.14 15.11 0.53
N LEU A 152 -3.20 15.25 1.34
CA LEU A 152 -3.79 16.55 1.65
C LEU A 152 -2.82 17.44 2.46
N LEU A 153 -2.29 16.90 3.55
CA LEU A 153 -1.35 17.64 4.39
C LEU A 153 0.00 17.83 3.68
N GLY A 154 0.43 16.84 2.87
CA GLY A 154 1.61 16.97 2.03
C GLY A 154 1.49 18.11 1.02
N GLY A 155 0.31 18.29 0.41
CA GLY A 155 0.00 19.43 -0.47
C GLY A 155 0.09 20.76 0.25
N ILE A 156 -0.53 20.89 1.44
CA ILE A 156 -0.46 22.11 2.27
C ILE A 156 1.00 22.44 2.63
N LEU A 157 1.74 21.44 3.10
CA LEU A 157 3.14 21.66 3.52
C LEU A 157 4.04 22.04 2.34
N SER A 158 3.81 21.41 1.18
CA SER A 158 4.55 21.69 -0.04
C SER A 158 4.28 23.11 -0.56
N ASP A 159 3.03 23.57 -0.52
CA ASP A 159 2.66 24.93 -0.95
C ASP A 159 3.18 26.01 0.02
N LEU A 160 3.22 25.71 1.33
CA LEU A 160 3.67 26.68 2.34
C LEU A 160 5.20 26.74 2.50
N PHE A 161 5.88 25.60 2.45
CA PHE A 161 7.29 25.48 2.83
C PHE A 161 8.18 24.89 1.74
N GLY A 162 7.59 24.48 0.61
CA GLY A 162 8.29 23.79 -0.49
C GLY A 162 8.37 22.27 -0.28
N MET A 163 8.56 21.55 -1.39
CA MET A 163 8.54 20.07 -1.39
C MET A 163 9.70 19.47 -0.57
N ARG A 164 10.89 20.10 -0.59
CA ARG A 164 12.05 19.63 0.20
C ARG A 164 11.77 19.59 1.70
N PHE A 165 11.04 20.59 2.20
CA PHE A 165 10.70 20.66 3.62
C PHE A 165 9.78 19.51 4.05
N SER A 166 8.90 19.05 3.17
CA SER A 166 8.05 17.88 3.42
C SER A 166 8.86 16.61 3.66
N PHE A 167 10.00 16.43 2.99
CA PHE A 167 10.92 15.32 3.27
C PHE A 167 11.50 15.38 4.69
N PHE A 168 11.89 16.57 5.16
CA PHE A 168 12.42 16.73 6.51
C PHE A 168 11.35 16.50 7.59
N ILE A 169 10.10 16.92 7.35
CA ILE A 169 8.98 16.63 8.24
C ILE A 169 8.71 15.14 8.33
N ALA A 170 8.70 14.44 7.19
CA ALA A 170 8.55 12.98 7.15
C ALA A 170 9.68 12.28 7.93
N ALA A 171 10.93 12.72 7.72
CA ALA A 171 12.09 12.21 8.45
C ALA A 171 11.94 12.41 9.95
N PHE A 172 11.49 13.59 10.39
CA PHE A 172 11.28 13.89 11.80
C PHE A 172 10.22 13.00 12.45
N PHE A 173 9.06 12.80 11.82
CA PHE A 173 8.04 11.92 12.37
C PHE A 173 8.49 10.46 12.44
N LEU A 174 9.24 9.98 11.45
CA LEU A 174 9.80 8.63 11.47
C LEU A 174 10.90 8.48 12.52
N PHE A 175 11.71 9.51 12.75
CA PHE A 175 12.66 9.54 13.85
C PHE A 175 11.96 9.49 15.21
N LEU A 176 10.90 10.29 15.38
CA LEU A 176 10.07 10.28 16.58
C LEU A 176 9.46 8.89 16.83
N ASN A 177 9.00 8.19 15.78
CA ASN A 177 8.55 6.80 15.87
C ASN A 177 9.65 5.89 16.44
N GLY A 178 10.88 6.02 15.95
CA GLY A 178 12.01 5.27 16.46
C GLY A 178 12.24 5.51 17.96
N LEU A 179 12.17 6.77 18.40
CA LEU A 179 12.26 7.11 19.82
C LEU A 179 11.09 6.52 20.64
N MET A 180 9.88 6.56 20.10
CA MET A 180 8.72 5.94 20.77
C MET A 180 8.93 4.44 20.99
N PHE A 181 9.47 3.72 20.01
CA PHE A 181 9.83 2.30 20.20
C PHE A 181 10.91 2.10 21.24
N ILE A 182 11.95 2.92 21.23
CA ILE A 182 13.07 2.80 22.20
C ILE A 182 12.55 2.97 23.63
N PHE A 183 11.82 4.03 23.89
CA PHE A 183 11.48 4.45 25.27
C PHE A 183 10.18 3.83 25.79
N PHE A 184 9.18 3.63 24.95
CA PHE A 184 7.83 3.28 25.42
C PHE A 184 7.44 1.83 25.19
N ILE A 185 8.01 1.13 24.21
CA ILE A 185 7.68 -0.27 23.94
C ILE A 185 8.69 -1.19 24.62
N LYS A 186 8.20 -2.13 25.44
CA LYS A 186 9.00 -3.25 25.95
C LYS A 186 8.51 -4.51 25.25
N GLU A 187 9.37 -5.25 24.57
CA GLU A 187 8.98 -6.50 23.93
C GLU A 187 8.89 -7.61 24.98
N PRO A 188 7.71 -8.26 25.15
CA PRO A 188 7.62 -9.42 26.04
C PRO A 188 8.33 -10.62 25.38
N PRO A 189 8.74 -11.63 26.18
CA PRO A 189 9.20 -12.90 25.63
C PRO A 189 8.15 -13.47 24.70
N ASP A 190 8.56 -13.91 23.51
CA ASP A 190 7.64 -14.51 22.52
C ASP A 190 7.33 -15.95 22.95
N PRO A 191 6.07 -16.26 23.35
CA PRO A 191 5.70 -17.61 23.78
C PRO A 191 5.77 -18.63 22.62
N GLY A 192 5.78 -18.18 21.37
CA GLY A 192 5.88 -19.04 20.21
C GLY A 192 7.29 -19.51 19.85
N LYS A 193 8.35 -19.01 20.53
CA LYS A 193 9.73 -19.47 20.24
C LYS A 193 9.94 -20.96 20.52
N ASP A 194 9.23 -21.53 21.48
CA ASP A 194 9.34 -22.95 21.84
C ASP A 194 8.43 -23.85 20.97
N ASP A 195 7.32 -23.32 20.44
CA ASP A 195 6.37 -24.03 19.57
C ASP A 195 6.75 -24.01 18.08
N ALA A 196 7.69 -23.19 17.65
CA ALA A 196 8.16 -23.11 16.26
C ALA A 196 8.85 -24.40 15.74
N ARG A 197 9.02 -25.42 16.60
CA ARG A 197 9.52 -26.76 16.25
C ARG A 197 8.43 -27.76 15.87
N LYS A 198 7.15 -27.38 15.92
CA LYS A 198 6.11 -28.27 15.36
C LYS A 198 6.24 -28.24 13.83
N GLU A 199 6.68 -29.35 13.27
CA GLU A 199 6.75 -29.58 11.83
C GLU A 199 5.37 -29.34 11.22
N HIS A 200 5.21 -28.20 10.57
CA HIS A 200 4.04 -27.97 9.72
C HIS A 200 4.21 -28.81 8.47
N HIS A 201 3.35 -29.78 8.27
CA HIS A 201 3.34 -30.66 7.08
C HIS A 201 3.08 -29.88 5.77
N LEU A 202 2.62 -28.62 5.85
CA LEU A 202 2.32 -27.79 4.67
C LEU A 202 3.50 -26.88 4.32
N THR A 203 3.89 -26.93 3.04
CA THR A 203 4.94 -26.09 2.47
C THR A 203 4.34 -24.92 1.67
N GLN A 204 5.15 -23.90 1.38
CA GLN A 204 4.72 -22.80 0.49
C GLN A 204 4.37 -23.33 -0.93
N LEU A 205 4.99 -24.43 -1.37
CA LEU A 205 4.71 -25.06 -2.63
C LEU A 205 3.30 -25.68 -2.64
N ASP A 206 2.80 -26.17 -1.52
CA ASP A 206 1.46 -26.73 -1.43
C ASP A 206 0.38 -25.67 -1.64
N VAL A 207 0.63 -24.43 -1.19
CA VAL A 207 -0.22 -23.28 -1.49
C VAL A 207 -0.28 -22.98 -2.99
N LEU A 208 0.87 -22.99 -3.66
CA LEU A 208 0.94 -22.73 -5.10
C LEU A 208 0.28 -23.86 -5.93
N ARG A 209 0.20 -25.07 -5.39
CA ARG A 209 -0.55 -26.19 -5.98
C ARG A 209 -2.05 -26.03 -5.87
N GLN A 210 -2.55 -25.27 -4.89
CA GLN A 210 -3.98 -24.97 -4.78
C GLN A 210 -4.41 -23.90 -5.78
N PRO A 211 -5.28 -24.21 -6.76
CA PRO A 211 -5.64 -23.26 -7.82
C PRO A 211 -6.28 -21.97 -7.27
N LEU A 212 -7.13 -22.08 -6.24
CA LEU A 212 -7.79 -20.92 -5.65
C LEU A 212 -6.78 -19.96 -5.01
N LEU A 213 -5.91 -20.47 -4.13
CA LEU A 213 -4.95 -19.63 -3.41
C LEU A 213 -3.93 -19.02 -4.38
N ARG A 214 -3.43 -19.79 -5.33
CA ARG A 214 -2.57 -19.29 -6.40
C ARG A 214 -3.24 -18.17 -7.20
N ASN A 215 -4.50 -18.35 -7.58
CA ASN A 215 -5.26 -17.35 -8.33
C ASN A 215 -5.51 -16.09 -7.50
N MET A 216 -5.72 -16.21 -6.19
CA MET A 216 -5.83 -15.06 -5.29
C MET A 216 -4.50 -14.33 -5.13
N LEU A 217 -3.36 -15.03 -5.09
CA LEU A 217 -2.03 -14.40 -5.09
C LEU A 217 -1.79 -13.59 -6.38
N LEU A 218 -2.12 -14.19 -7.54
CA LEU A 218 -2.02 -13.48 -8.83
C LEU A 218 -2.97 -12.27 -8.87
N CYS A 219 -4.19 -12.43 -8.40
CA CYS A 219 -5.15 -11.34 -8.30
C CYS A 219 -4.62 -10.21 -7.41
N GLY A 220 -4.05 -10.53 -6.24
CA GLY A 220 -3.41 -9.56 -5.35
C GLY A 220 -2.26 -8.80 -6.01
N ALA A 221 -1.41 -9.49 -6.78
CA ALA A 221 -0.33 -8.87 -7.54
C ALA A 221 -0.87 -7.93 -8.64
N LEU A 222 -1.86 -8.37 -9.41
CA LEU A 222 -2.49 -7.55 -10.46
C LEU A 222 -3.19 -6.31 -9.91
N ILE A 223 -3.94 -6.45 -8.81
CA ILE A 223 -4.60 -5.33 -8.15
C ILE A 223 -3.56 -4.30 -7.68
N GLN A 224 -2.49 -4.76 -7.05
CA GLN A 224 -1.46 -3.88 -6.54
C GLN A 224 -0.69 -3.20 -7.68
N MET A 225 -0.45 -3.92 -8.77
CA MET A 225 0.13 -3.34 -9.99
C MET A 225 -0.76 -2.21 -10.53
N VAL A 226 -2.09 -2.42 -10.61
CA VAL A 226 -3.04 -1.40 -11.09
C VAL A 226 -3.05 -0.17 -10.18
N ILE A 227 -3.01 -0.35 -8.84
CA ILE A 227 -2.94 0.78 -7.90
C ILE A 227 -1.70 1.65 -8.19
N PHE A 228 -0.55 1.01 -8.42
CA PHE A 228 0.72 1.70 -8.54
C PHE A 228 1.07 2.15 -9.96
N ILE A 229 0.38 1.64 -10.99
CA ILE A 229 0.63 2.04 -12.38
C ILE A 229 0.32 3.53 -12.63
N LEU A 230 -0.63 4.09 -11.89
CA LEU A 230 -1.04 5.49 -12.00
C LEU A 230 -0.12 6.45 -11.21
N GLN A 231 0.63 5.96 -10.24
CA GLN A 231 1.45 6.79 -9.34
C GLN A 231 2.42 7.75 -10.04
N PRO A 232 3.18 7.34 -11.09
CA PRO A 232 4.13 8.23 -11.74
C PRO A 232 3.48 9.33 -12.58
N VAL A 233 2.16 9.32 -12.74
CA VAL A 233 1.45 10.18 -13.70
C VAL A 233 0.32 10.98 -13.05
N LEU A 234 -0.22 10.52 -11.93
CA LEU A 234 -1.47 11.05 -11.38
C LEU A 234 -1.40 12.55 -11.09
N SER A 235 -0.32 13.02 -10.45
CA SER A 235 -0.16 14.45 -10.13
C SER A 235 -0.01 15.30 -11.39
N THR A 236 0.83 14.87 -12.33
CA THR A 236 1.04 15.60 -13.59
C THR A 236 -0.24 15.62 -14.44
N TYR A 237 -1.04 14.54 -14.41
CA TYR A 237 -2.32 14.52 -15.08
C TYR A 237 -3.33 15.48 -14.44
N ILE A 238 -3.43 15.51 -13.11
CA ILE A 238 -4.27 16.47 -12.37
C ILE A 238 -3.83 17.91 -12.68
N THR A 239 -2.52 18.16 -12.67
CA THR A 239 -1.95 19.48 -13.03
C THR A 239 -2.35 19.88 -14.45
N SER A 240 -2.30 18.97 -15.42
CA SER A 240 -2.70 19.25 -16.79
C SER A 240 -4.19 19.58 -16.96
N LEU A 241 -5.05 19.05 -16.07
CA LEU A 241 -6.50 19.36 -16.05
C LEU A 241 -6.82 20.63 -15.27
N ALA A 242 -6.03 20.95 -14.26
CA ALA A 242 -6.24 22.11 -13.39
C ALA A 242 -5.82 23.43 -14.07
N GLY A 243 -4.83 23.37 -14.98
CA GLY A 243 -4.21 24.56 -15.54
C GLY A 243 -3.42 25.36 -14.50
N ASP A 244 -3.31 26.64 -14.71
CA ASP A 244 -2.55 27.57 -13.86
C ASP A 244 -3.46 28.10 -12.75
N ILE A 245 -3.53 27.38 -11.63
CA ILE A 245 -4.33 27.73 -10.46
C ILE A 245 -3.43 27.94 -9.24
N PRO A 246 -3.78 28.89 -8.33
CA PRO A 246 -3.09 29.02 -7.05
C PRO A 246 -3.30 27.74 -6.22
N ASN A 247 -2.30 27.38 -5.42
CA ASN A 247 -2.32 26.20 -4.54
C ASN A 247 -2.53 24.86 -5.29
N LEU A 248 -1.84 24.69 -6.42
CA LEU A 248 -1.94 23.51 -7.28
C LEU A 248 -1.65 22.21 -6.54
N THR A 249 -0.63 22.20 -5.68
CA THR A 249 -0.22 21.01 -4.90
C THR A 249 -1.29 20.63 -3.89
N LEU A 250 -1.91 21.60 -3.21
CA LEU A 250 -3.04 21.35 -2.31
C LEU A 250 -4.24 20.76 -3.08
N THR A 251 -4.57 21.34 -4.23
CA THR A 251 -5.66 20.84 -5.08
C THR A 251 -5.40 19.41 -5.54
N THR A 252 -4.18 19.10 -5.95
CA THR A 252 -3.75 17.75 -6.31
C THR A 252 -3.90 16.77 -5.15
N GLY A 253 -3.42 17.14 -3.97
CA GLY A 253 -3.57 16.36 -2.74
C GLY A 253 -5.04 16.11 -2.37
N PHE A 254 -5.89 17.13 -2.48
CA PHE A 254 -7.33 17.01 -2.24
C PHE A 254 -7.99 15.99 -3.21
N VAL A 255 -7.75 16.12 -4.51
CA VAL A 255 -8.33 15.22 -5.53
C VAL A 255 -7.89 13.77 -5.28
N ILE A 256 -6.62 13.54 -4.96
CA ILE A 256 -6.11 12.19 -4.66
C ILE A 256 -6.78 11.62 -3.40
N SER A 257 -6.98 12.45 -2.37
CA SER A 257 -7.61 12.01 -1.12
C SER A 257 -9.09 11.63 -1.27
N LEU A 258 -9.79 12.11 -2.31
CA LEU A 258 -11.20 11.80 -2.55
C LEU A 258 -11.47 10.29 -2.68
N SER A 259 -10.60 9.55 -3.36
CA SER A 259 -10.74 8.09 -3.50
C SER A 259 -10.56 7.36 -2.15
N GLY A 260 -9.69 7.85 -1.30
CA GLY A 260 -9.50 7.30 0.04
C GLY A 260 -10.71 7.57 0.95
N VAL A 261 -11.24 8.79 0.94
CA VAL A 261 -12.44 9.17 1.70
C VAL A 261 -13.64 8.33 1.27
N SER A 262 -13.91 8.26 -0.04
CA SER A 262 -15.02 7.47 -0.58
C SER A 262 -14.85 5.98 -0.29
N GLY A 263 -13.63 5.46 -0.37
CA GLY A 263 -13.30 4.08 -0.02
C GLY A 263 -13.57 3.76 1.45
N ALA A 264 -13.21 4.66 2.36
CA ALA A 264 -13.48 4.49 3.79
C ALA A 264 -14.99 4.41 4.09
N ILE A 265 -15.81 5.17 3.36
CA ILE A 265 -17.28 5.15 3.48
C ILE A 265 -17.83 3.82 2.95
N ALA A 266 -17.34 3.32 1.83
CA ALA A 266 -17.91 2.16 1.15
C ALA A 266 -17.39 0.80 1.67
N ALA A 267 -16.20 0.73 2.26
CA ALA A 267 -15.58 -0.52 2.71
C ALA A 267 -16.47 -1.36 3.66
N PRO A 268 -17.16 -0.78 4.68
CA PRO A 268 -18.07 -1.55 5.53
C PRO A 268 -19.26 -2.14 4.78
N LEU A 269 -19.75 -1.44 3.74
CA LEU A 269 -20.88 -1.91 2.92
C LEU A 269 -20.47 -3.10 2.07
N TRP A 270 -19.29 -3.05 1.44
CA TRP A 270 -18.73 -4.18 0.70
C TRP A 270 -18.45 -5.39 1.59
N GLY A 271 -17.91 -5.17 2.81
CA GLY A 271 -17.71 -6.25 3.79
C GLY A 271 -19.01 -6.97 4.16
N LYS A 272 -20.08 -6.21 4.48
CA LYS A 272 -21.41 -6.78 4.75
C LYS A 272 -21.99 -7.50 3.53
N ALA A 273 -21.82 -6.96 2.34
CA ALA A 273 -22.26 -7.60 1.10
C ALA A 273 -21.50 -8.93 0.86
N GLY A 274 -20.19 -8.97 1.16
CA GLY A 274 -19.37 -10.18 1.06
C GLY A 274 -19.82 -11.30 1.97
N GLN A 275 -20.18 -10.96 3.22
CA GLN A 275 -20.73 -11.93 4.17
C GLN A 275 -22.08 -12.53 3.70
N LYS A 276 -22.92 -11.74 3.02
CA LYS A 276 -24.24 -12.18 2.56
C LYS A 276 -24.21 -12.89 1.20
N LYS A 277 -23.39 -12.43 0.26
CA LYS A 277 -23.42 -12.88 -1.14
C LYS A 277 -22.19 -13.70 -1.57
N GLY A 278 -21.26 -13.93 -0.64
CA GLY A 278 -19.98 -14.60 -0.90
C GLY A 278 -18.88 -13.64 -1.36
N PHE A 279 -17.67 -13.82 -0.81
CA PHE A 279 -16.56 -12.90 -1.05
C PHE A 279 -15.99 -12.98 -2.48
N ILE A 280 -15.99 -14.16 -3.10
CA ILE A 280 -15.53 -14.33 -4.49
C ILE A 280 -16.42 -13.52 -5.44
N ARG A 281 -17.74 -13.57 -5.26
CA ARG A 281 -18.68 -12.78 -6.07
C ARG A 281 -18.48 -11.29 -5.88
N ILE A 282 -18.28 -10.84 -4.64
CA ILE A 282 -18.04 -9.42 -4.34
C ILE A 282 -16.70 -8.97 -4.92
N LEU A 283 -15.64 -9.78 -4.81
CA LEU A 283 -14.34 -9.50 -5.44
C LEU A 283 -14.50 -9.29 -6.95
N THR A 284 -15.17 -10.22 -7.62
CA THR A 284 -15.41 -10.14 -9.07
C THR A 284 -16.19 -8.89 -9.46
N ILE A 285 -17.29 -8.58 -8.75
CA ILE A 285 -18.11 -7.39 -9.02
C ILE A 285 -17.31 -6.11 -8.77
N SER A 286 -16.59 -6.01 -7.65
CA SER A 286 -15.79 -4.82 -7.32
C SER A 286 -14.70 -4.57 -8.38
N ILE A 287 -13.98 -5.61 -8.82
CA ILE A 287 -12.97 -5.50 -9.88
C ILE A 287 -13.63 -5.06 -11.20
N PHE A 288 -14.78 -5.65 -11.55
CA PHE A 288 -15.49 -5.32 -12.78
C PHE A 288 -15.94 -3.84 -12.83
N VAL A 289 -16.62 -3.39 -11.77
CA VAL A 289 -17.12 -2.00 -11.71
C VAL A 289 -15.96 -1.01 -11.63
N THR A 290 -14.89 -1.34 -10.92
CA THR A 290 -13.67 -0.53 -10.90
C THR A 290 -13.04 -0.46 -12.29
N GLY A 291 -12.97 -1.58 -13.03
CA GLY A 291 -12.44 -1.60 -14.38
C GLY A 291 -13.22 -0.70 -15.35
N ILE A 292 -14.55 -0.67 -15.27
CA ILE A 292 -15.38 0.29 -16.01
C ILE A 292 -15.09 1.72 -15.56
N GLY A 293 -14.99 1.96 -14.24
CA GLY A 293 -14.66 3.26 -13.65
C GLY A 293 -13.36 3.82 -14.19
N GLU A 294 -12.30 3.00 -14.28
CA GLU A 294 -11.00 3.40 -14.82
C GLU A 294 -11.08 3.82 -16.30
N ALA A 295 -11.84 3.08 -17.11
CA ALA A 295 -12.07 3.51 -18.52
C ALA A 295 -12.74 4.89 -18.58
N LEU A 296 -13.73 5.12 -17.72
CA LEU A 296 -14.45 6.40 -17.65
C LEU A 296 -13.54 7.52 -17.11
N GLN A 297 -12.57 7.22 -16.26
CA GLN A 297 -11.65 8.20 -15.68
C GLN A 297 -10.67 8.79 -16.72
N GLY A 298 -10.42 8.12 -17.82
CA GLY A 298 -9.63 8.65 -18.94
C GLY A 298 -10.38 9.68 -19.83
N LEU A 299 -11.70 9.83 -19.67
CA LEU A 299 -12.54 10.68 -20.52
C LEU A 299 -12.62 12.15 -20.08
N PRO A 300 -12.67 12.51 -18.77
CA PRO A 300 -12.81 13.88 -18.33
C PRO A 300 -11.77 14.82 -18.91
N SER A 301 -12.23 16.01 -19.30
CA SER A 301 -11.39 17.14 -19.72
C SER A 301 -11.35 18.27 -18.69
N THR A 302 -12.07 18.11 -17.57
CA THR A 302 -12.12 19.11 -16.49
C THR A 302 -11.76 18.46 -15.15
N LEU A 303 -11.14 19.25 -14.29
CA LEU A 303 -10.74 18.81 -12.94
C LEU A 303 -11.95 18.36 -12.11
N ALA A 304 -13.07 19.05 -12.20
CA ALA A 304 -14.28 18.70 -11.46
C ALA A 304 -14.85 17.35 -11.86
N ALA A 305 -14.92 17.06 -13.16
CA ALA A 305 -15.38 15.76 -13.66
C ALA A 305 -14.41 14.63 -13.29
N PHE A 306 -13.09 14.88 -13.36
CA PHE A 306 -12.08 13.93 -12.91
C PHE A 306 -12.18 13.66 -11.40
N SER A 307 -12.40 14.69 -10.59
CA SER A 307 -12.59 14.53 -9.14
C SER A 307 -13.80 13.66 -8.79
N LEU A 308 -14.90 13.82 -9.55
CA LEU A 308 -16.11 12.99 -9.38
C LEU A 308 -15.85 11.53 -9.75
N THR A 309 -15.14 11.26 -10.84
CA THR A 309 -14.76 9.90 -11.22
C THR A 309 -13.80 9.29 -10.19
N GLN A 310 -12.82 10.06 -9.69
CA GLN A 310 -11.90 9.63 -8.64
C GLN A 310 -12.65 9.22 -7.35
N PHE A 311 -13.66 10.00 -6.93
CA PHE A 311 -14.52 9.65 -5.81
C PHE A 311 -15.29 8.35 -6.07
N THR A 312 -15.88 8.21 -7.26
CA THR A 312 -16.67 7.03 -7.65
C THR A 312 -15.82 5.77 -7.68
N ILE A 313 -14.60 5.85 -8.21
CA ILE A 313 -13.65 4.72 -8.23
C ILE A 313 -13.32 4.27 -6.80
N GLY A 314 -13.07 5.19 -5.88
CA GLY A 314 -12.81 4.84 -4.49
C GLY A 314 -13.95 4.05 -3.84
N LEU A 315 -15.23 4.40 -4.14
CA LEU A 315 -16.39 3.63 -3.68
C LEU A 315 -16.36 2.17 -4.19
N CYS A 316 -16.00 1.98 -5.45
CA CYS A 316 -16.00 0.66 -6.09
C CYS A 316 -14.79 -0.18 -5.68
N PHE A 317 -13.61 0.43 -5.66
CA PHE A 317 -12.34 -0.21 -5.38
C PHE A 317 -12.24 -0.76 -3.95
N SER A 318 -12.86 -0.08 -2.99
CA SER A 318 -12.76 -0.42 -1.56
C SER A 318 -13.29 -1.81 -1.19
N GLY A 319 -14.05 -2.47 -2.05
CA GLY A 319 -14.51 -3.85 -1.87
C GLY A 319 -13.45 -4.92 -2.17
N ILE A 320 -12.38 -4.58 -2.91
CA ILE A 320 -11.44 -5.55 -3.44
C ILE A 320 -10.57 -6.18 -2.33
N ASN A 321 -9.84 -5.36 -1.57
CA ASN A 321 -8.92 -5.85 -0.55
C ASN A 321 -9.61 -6.62 0.59
N PRO A 322 -10.76 -6.16 1.17
CA PRO A 322 -11.48 -6.94 2.17
C PRO A 322 -11.95 -8.29 1.64
N ALA A 323 -12.45 -8.34 0.40
CA ALA A 323 -12.90 -9.59 -0.20
C ALA A 323 -11.74 -10.55 -0.45
N LEU A 324 -10.63 -10.08 -1.01
CA LEU A 324 -9.42 -10.88 -1.24
C LEU A 324 -8.89 -11.47 0.07
N ASN A 325 -8.74 -10.65 1.11
CA ASN A 325 -8.25 -11.08 2.41
C ASN A 325 -9.21 -12.09 3.08
N ALA A 326 -10.53 -11.89 2.95
CA ALA A 326 -11.51 -12.82 3.49
C ALA A 326 -11.46 -14.19 2.79
N ILE A 327 -11.31 -14.22 1.45
CA ILE A 327 -11.14 -15.47 0.69
C ILE A 327 -9.89 -16.22 1.16
N MET A 328 -8.77 -15.50 1.29
CA MET A 328 -7.52 -16.09 1.77
C MET A 328 -7.68 -16.68 3.18
N ALA A 329 -8.33 -15.93 4.08
CA ALA A 329 -8.56 -16.38 5.46
C ALA A 329 -9.48 -17.61 5.57
N GLN A 330 -10.53 -17.69 4.73
CA GLN A 330 -11.49 -18.77 4.74
C GLN A 330 -10.96 -20.10 4.19
N HIS A 331 -10.02 -20.02 3.24
CA HIS A 331 -9.47 -21.19 2.55
C HIS A 331 -8.06 -21.57 3.00
N THR A 332 -7.61 -21.04 4.12
CA THR A 332 -6.29 -21.34 4.71
C THR A 332 -6.45 -21.89 6.12
N PRO A 333 -5.80 -23.01 6.47
CA PRO A 333 -5.80 -23.55 7.81
C PRO A 333 -5.29 -22.51 8.84
N PRO A 334 -5.82 -22.53 10.09
CA PRO A 334 -5.43 -21.56 11.12
C PRO A 334 -3.93 -21.44 11.31
N ASP A 335 -3.23 -22.56 11.34
CA ASP A 335 -1.77 -22.64 11.57
C ASP A 335 -0.93 -22.11 10.40
N PHE A 336 -1.52 -21.97 9.22
CA PHE A 336 -0.83 -21.51 8.00
C PHE A 336 -1.17 -20.08 7.60
N LYS A 337 -2.10 -19.41 8.30
CA LYS A 337 -2.57 -18.05 7.96
C LYS A 337 -1.44 -17.03 7.87
N GLY A 338 -0.50 -17.05 8.79
CA GLY A 338 0.65 -16.13 8.75
C GLY A 338 1.49 -16.27 7.48
N ARG A 339 1.76 -17.51 7.06
CA ARG A 339 2.56 -17.79 5.86
C ARG A 339 1.84 -17.41 4.57
N ILE A 340 0.52 -17.65 4.48
CA ILE A 340 -0.25 -17.27 3.30
C ILE A 340 -0.35 -15.75 3.13
N TYR A 341 -0.52 -15.00 4.22
CA TYR A 341 -0.48 -13.54 4.17
C TYR A 341 0.91 -13.00 3.81
N GLY A 342 1.97 -13.68 4.25
CA GLY A 342 3.34 -13.38 3.79
C GLY A 342 3.53 -13.58 2.29
N LEU A 343 2.98 -14.67 1.72
CA LEU A 343 2.98 -14.91 0.28
C LEU A 343 2.15 -13.88 -0.48
N LEU A 344 0.96 -13.54 0.04
CA LEU A 344 0.11 -12.49 -0.54
C LEU A 344 0.84 -11.15 -0.54
N PHE A 345 1.47 -10.80 0.56
CA PHE A 345 2.27 -9.58 0.65
C PHE A 345 3.41 -9.57 -0.37
N THR A 346 4.15 -10.67 -0.52
CA THR A 346 5.21 -10.79 -1.53
C THR A 346 4.66 -10.63 -2.96
N ALA A 347 3.52 -11.27 -3.26
CA ALA A 347 2.85 -11.11 -4.55
C ALA A 347 2.42 -9.66 -4.81
N GLN A 348 1.87 -8.99 -3.79
CA GLN A 348 1.49 -7.58 -3.86
C GLN A 348 2.71 -6.67 -4.08
N GLN A 349 3.84 -6.95 -3.44
CA GLN A 349 5.08 -6.17 -3.63
C GLN A 349 5.64 -6.31 -5.05
N LEU A 350 5.55 -7.50 -5.66
CA LEU A 350 5.89 -7.70 -7.07
C LEU A 350 4.99 -6.86 -7.99
N GLY A 351 3.70 -6.79 -7.70
CA GLY A 351 2.76 -5.92 -8.40
C GLY A 351 3.12 -4.44 -8.25
N SER A 352 3.43 -4.02 -7.01
CA SER A 352 3.84 -2.64 -6.70
C SER A 352 5.17 -2.24 -7.37
N MET A 353 6.05 -3.20 -7.61
CA MET A 353 7.30 -2.99 -8.37
C MET A 353 7.02 -2.82 -9.88
N ALA A 354 6.19 -3.67 -10.45
CA ALA A 354 5.90 -3.65 -11.88
C ALA A 354 5.03 -2.44 -12.29
N GLY A 355 4.08 -2.04 -11.42
CA GLY A 355 3.10 -0.99 -11.72
C GLY A 355 3.74 0.34 -12.16
N PRO A 356 4.58 0.99 -11.35
CA PRO A 356 5.13 2.30 -11.68
C PRO A 356 6.02 2.28 -12.93
N LEU A 357 6.77 1.20 -13.17
CA LEU A 357 7.57 1.05 -14.40
C LEU A 357 6.67 1.00 -15.63
N LEU A 358 5.62 0.18 -15.59
CA LEU A 358 4.64 0.11 -16.68
C LEU A 358 3.94 1.46 -16.88
N GLY A 359 3.54 2.12 -15.79
CA GLY A 359 2.91 3.43 -15.84
C GLY A 359 3.82 4.50 -16.47
N GLY A 360 5.08 4.55 -16.07
CA GLY A 360 6.06 5.46 -16.64
C GLY A 360 6.29 5.22 -18.14
N ILE A 361 6.46 3.96 -18.55
CA ILE A 361 6.64 3.58 -19.97
C ILE A 361 5.40 3.94 -20.80
N LEU A 362 4.20 3.58 -20.32
CA LEU A 362 2.94 3.86 -21.02
C LEU A 362 2.72 5.35 -21.19
N ALA A 363 2.96 6.15 -20.14
CA ALA A 363 2.79 7.59 -20.19
C ALA A 363 3.75 8.25 -21.19
N THR A 364 5.01 7.79 -21.21
CA THR A 364 6.06 8.35 -22.09
C THR A 364 5.78 8.04 -23.56
N TRP A 365 5.32 6.82 -23.87
CA TRP A 365 5.18 6.40 -25.27
C TRP A 365 3.79 6.61 -25.85
N TRP A 366 2.73 6.42 -25.04
CA TRP A 366 1.33 6.45 -25.51
C TRP A 366 0.50 7.56 -24.85
N GLY A 367 1.13 8.35 -23.97
CA GLY A 367 0.50 9.45 -23.26
C GLY A 367 -0.27 9.02 -22.01
N MET A 368 -0.50 9.99 -21.13
CA MET A 368 -1.07 9.76 -19.80
C MET A 368 -2.44 9.07 -19.79
N LYS A 369 -3.31 9.38 -20.77
CA LYS A 369 -4.66 8.79 -20.85
C LYS A 369 -4.66 7.29 -21.15
N SER A 370 -3.63 6.76 -21.81
CA SER A 370 -3.51 5.34 -22.13
C SER A 370 -3.48 4.46 -20.89
N ILE A 371 -2.98 4.98 -19.78
CA ILE A 371 -2.88 4.26 -18.51
C ILE A 371 -4.25 3.84 -18.00
N PHE A 372 -5.24 4.75 -18.02
CA PHE A 372 -6.61 4.44 -17.57
C PHE A 372 -7.24 3.31 -18.38
N PHE A 373 -7.02 3.30 -19.70
CA PHE A 373 -7.52 2.21 -20.55
C PHE A 373 -6.81 0.89 -20.29
N VAL A 374 -5.47 0.91 -20.10
CA VAL A 374 -4.72 -0.30 -19.78
C VAL A 374 -5.14 -0.86 -18.41
N MET A 375 -5.31 0.01 -17.39
CA MET A 375 -5.83 -0.40 -16.07
C MET A 375 -7.22 -1.04 -16.20
N SER A 376 -8.11 -0.42 -16.97
CA SER A 376 -9.44 -0.96 -17.26
C SER A 376 -9.36 -2.34 -17.88
N VAL A 377 -8.57 -2.52 -18.94
CA VAL A 377 -8.42 -3.82 -19.62
C VAL A 377 -7.91 -4.89 -18.67
N ILE A 378 -6.90 -4.59 -17.86
CA ILE A 378 -6.34 -5.53 -16.86
C ILE A 378 -7.42 -5.93 -15.85
N LEU A 379 -8.15 -4.97 -15.29
CA LEU A 379 -9.19 -5.25 -14.31
C LEU A 379 -10.37 -6.02 -14.91
N LEU A 380 -10.84 -5.65 -16.07
CA LEU A 380 -11.93 -6.36 -16.76
C LEU A 380 -11.50 -7.78 -17.11
N ALA A 381 -10.30 -7.99 -17.63
CA ALA A 381 -9.76 -9.31 -17.91
C ALA A 381 -9.66 -10.16 -16.63
N ALA A 382 -9.16 -9.59 -15.53
CA ALA A 382 -9.11 -10.26 -14.23
C ALA A 382 -10.50 -10.62 -13.70
N SER A 383 -11.48 -9.71 -13.83
CA SER A 383 -12.87 -9.98 -13.44
C SER A 383 -13.49 -11.10 -14.26
N PHE A 384 -13.34 -11.09 -15.59
CA PHE A 384 -13.83 -12.17 -16.46
C PHE A 384 -13.16 -13.50 -16.12
N TRP A 385 -11.84 -13.50 -15.90
CA TRP A 385 -11.11 -14.69 -15.50
C TRP A 385 -11.62 -15.28 -14.18
N LEU A 386 -11.86 -14.44 -13.16
CA LEU A 386 -12.44 -14.88 -11.88
C LEU A 386 -13.87 -15.40 -12.07
N TYR A 387 -14.68 -14.70 -12.86
CA TYR A 387 -16.05 -15.11 -13.14
C TYR A 387 -16.10 -16.50 -13.78
N TYR A 388 -15.36 -16.72 -14.88
CA TYR A 388 -15.32 -18.02 -15.56
C TYR A 388 -14.76 -19.14 -14.69
N THR A 389 -13.78 -18.84 -13.85
CA THR A 389 -13.14 -19.84 -13.01
C THR A 389 -14.04 -20.27 -11.84
N TYR A 390 -14.84 -19.35 -11.28
CA TYR A 390 -15.55 -19.58 -10.01
C TYR A 390 -17.07 -19.42 -10.05
N HIS A 391 -17.67 -19.02 -11.18
CA HIS A 391 -19.14 -18.80 -11.25
C HIS A 391 -19.98 -20.03 -10.90
N ASN A 392 -19.54 -21.22 -11.28
CA ASN A 392 -20.24 -22.50 -11.07
C ASN A 392 -19.52 -23.44 -10.07
N ARG A 393 -18.52 -22.96 -9.38
CA ARG A 393 -17.73 -23.76 -8.43
C ARG A 393 -17.69 -23.05 -7.10
N ASP A 394 -18.39 -23.60 -6.09
CA ASP A 394 -18.06 -23.31 -4.71
C ASP A 394 -16.72 -24.02 -4.42
N PRO A 395 -15.61 -23.30 -4.32
CA PRO A 395 -14.33 -23.94 -4.05
C PRO A 395 -14.35 -24.48 -2.62
N LYS A 396 -14.55 -25.79 -2.49
CA LYS A 396 -14.48 -26.46 -1.19
C LYS A 396 -13.05 -26.34 -0.66
N PRO A 397 -12.87 -26.06 0.64
CA PRO A 397 -11.55 -26.09 1.25
C PRO A 397 -10.99 -27.51 1.11
N VAL A 398 -9.81 -27.64 0.51
CA VAL A 398 -9.17 -28.94 0.19
C VAL A 398 -8.44 -29.54 1.39
N TRP A 399 -8.53 -28.92 2.56
CA TRP A 399 -7.79 -29.30 3.77
C TRP A 399 -8.59 -30.15 4.78
N PHE A 400 -9.78 -30.67 4.39
CA PHE A 400 -10.57 -31.59 5.21
C PHE A 400 -10.69 -32.95 4.57
#